data_1151a2e0cb3574ba41b219fbc2369cbc
#
_entry.id   1151a2e0cb3574ba41b219fbc2369cbc
#
_cell.length_a   1.000
_cell.length_b   1.000
_cell.length_c   1.000
_cell.angle_alpha   90.00
_cell.angle_beta   90.00
_cell.angle_gamma   90.00
#
_symmetry.space_group_name_H-M   'P 1'
#
loop_
_entity.id
_entity.type
_entity.pdbx_description
1 polymer ?
#
loop_
_entity_poly.entity_id
_entity_poly.type
_entity_poly.pdbx_seq_one_letter_code
_entity_poly.pdbx_strand_id
1 'polypeptide(L)'
;MHKNFFGSIVLAAALASGAFIAMPQTASAGVLAHQVKTQGELGSVFINPYDVAPLTAVIDRAGKDIKDIHVRVLGKPNGGIDIAYNVSEHALLNHDGVPIWGLYPDYLNEVEVSYVFNGEKKVEKYKIYAQPIVTYSRDYRFSHMQKMKVKKVDPAFKNRLYLINNTIT
;
A
#
# COMPACT_ATOMS: atom_id res chain seq x y z
N MET A 1 41.27 44.43 -57.12
CA MET A 1 41.26 42.94 -56.92
C MET A 1 41.50 42.64 -55.47
N HIS A 2 40.40 42.49 -54.70
CA HIS A 2 40.48 42.01 -53.30
C HIS A 2 39.54 40.84 -53.14
N LYS A 3 40.09 39.70 -52.85
CA LYS A 3 39.35 38.47 -52.52
C LYS A 3 39.17 38.44 -51.02
N ASN A 4 37.91 38.53 -50.58
CA ASN A 4 37.54 38.31 -49.17
C ASN A 4 37.32 36.79 -48.96
N PHE A 5 38.11 36.25 -48.07
CA PHE A 5 38.01 34.86 -47.62
C PHE A 5 37.12 34.87 -46.35
N PHE A 6 35.91 34.36 -46.47
CA PHE A 6 35.07 34.12 -45.29
C PHE A 6 35.35 32.70 -44.76
N GLY A 7 36.04 32.64 -43.64
CA GLY A 7 36.24 31.40 -42.91
C GLY A 7 35.00 31.05 -42.10
N SER A 8 34.36 29.95 -42.44
CA SER A 8 33.27 29.39 -41.62
C SER A 8 33.84 28.72 -40.37
N ILE A 9 33.50 29.27 -39.21
CA ILE A 9 33.78 28.62 -37.91
C ILE A 9 32.67 27.60 -37.67
N VAL A 10 32.97 26.31 -37.74
CA VAL A 10 32.08 25.23 -37.30
C VAL A 10 32.26 25.07 -35.79
N LEU A 11 31.24 25.48 -35.05
CA LEU A 11 31.19 25.27 -33.61
C LEU A 11 30.69 23.85 -33.33
N ALA A 12 31.59 22.95 -32.99
CA ALA A 12 31.26 21.59 -32.57
C ALA A 12 30.74 21.65 -31.12
N ALA A 13 29.43 21.49 -30.95
CA ALA A 13 28.82 21.29 -29.64
C ALA A 13 29.08 19.83 -29.17
N ALA A 14 29.98 19.67 -28.21
CA ALA A 14 30.18 18.39 -27.53
C ALA A 14 29.00 18.14 -26.57
N LEU A 15 28.13 17.22 -26.97
CA LEU A 15 27.11 16.66 -26.06
C LEU A 15 27.83 15.76 -25.05
N ALA A 16 28.06 16.28 -23.85
CA ALA A 16 28.47 15.47 -22.71
C ALA A 16 27.26 14.61 -22.25
N SER A 17 27.23 13.37 -22.73
CA SER A 17 26.33 12.35 -22.19
C SER A 17 26.74 12.03 -20.76
N GLY A 18 26.09 12.69 -19.79
CA GLY A 18 26.21 12.35 -18.40
C GLY A 18 25.63 10.95 -18.17
N ALA A 19 26.49 9.98 -18.01
CA ALA A 19 26.10 8.66 -17.53
C ALA A 19 25.58 8.85 -16.10
N PHE A 20 24.27 8.80 -15.91
CA PHE A 20 23.66 8.62 -14.59
C PHE A 20 24.09 7.24 -14.09
N ILE A 21 25.08 7.21 -13.24
CA ILE A 21 25.40 6.04 -12.43
C ILE A 21 24.23 5.92 -11.45
N ALA A 22 23.31 5.02 -11.73
CA ALA A 22 22.29 4.61 -10.77
C ALA A 22 23.05 3.97 -9.57
N MET A 23 23.20 4.73 -8.50
CA MET A 23 23.67 4.15 -7.24
C MET A 23 22.67 3.07 -6.82
N PRO A 24 23.13 1.85 -6.51
CA PRO A 24 22.24 0.87 -5.93
C PRO A 24 21.74 1.44 -4.61
N GLN A 25 20.46 1.77 -4.55
CA GLN A 25 19.81 2.05 -3.27
C GLN A 25 19.90 0.77 -2.46
N THR A 26 20.77 0.78 -1.46
CA THR A 26 20.79 -0.23 -0.42
C THR A 26 19.39 -0.19 0.21
N ALA A 27 18.58 -1.20 -0.08
CA ALA A 27 17.27 -1.34 0.50
C ALA A 27 17.44 -1.38 2.02
N SER A 28 17.13 -0.26 2.67
CA SER A 28 16.88 -0.26 4.11
C SER A 28 15.78 -1.30 4.36
N ALA A 29 15.97 -2.18 5.34
CA ALA A 29 15.10 -3.32 5.59
C ALA A 29 13.73 -2.93 6.21
N GLY A 30 13.26 -1.72 5.97
CA GLY A 30 11.90 -1.27 6.21
C GLY A 30 11.00 -1.72 5.04
N VAL A 31 9.78 -2.14 5.33
CA VAL A 31 8.77 -2.37 4.30
C VAL A 31 8.34 -1.00 3.80
N LEU A 32 9.03 -0.50 2.78
CA LEU A 32 8.74 0.82 2.19
C LEU A 32 7.31 0.89 1.68
N ALA A 33 6.72 2.07 1.76
CA ALA A 33 5.44 2.32 1.11
C ALA A 33 5.55 2.07 -0.38
N HIS A 34 4.71 1.18 -0.90
CA HIS A 34 4.67 0.88 -2.33
C HIS A 34 3.46 1.53 -2.97
N GLN A 35 3.72 2.37 -3.96
CA GLN A 35 2.65 2.88 -4.81
C GLN A 35 2.25 1.81 -5.81
N VAL A 36 0.98 1.46 -5.82
CA VAL A 36 0.38 0.56 -6.81
C VAL A 36 -0.40 1.39 -7.83
N LYS A 37 -0.33 0.99 -9.08
CA LYS A 37 -1.08 1.64 -10.16
C LYS A 37 -2.56 1.72 -9.81
N THR A 38 -3.19 2.85 -10.12
CA THR A 38 -4.64 3.07 -10.02
C THR A 38 -5.41 1.92 -10.65
N GLN A 39 -6.37 1.35 -9.92
CA GLN A 39 -7.21 0.24 -10.38
C GLN A 39 -8.67 0.66 -10.60
N GLY A 40 -9.05 1.85 -10.12
CA GLY A 40 -10.39 2.41 -10.21
C GLY A 40 -10.38 3.89 -10.61
N GLU A 41 -11.50 4.57 -10.40
CA GLU A 41 -11.63 6.02 -10.65
C GLU A 41 -10.99 6.87 -9.53
N LEU A 42 -10.80 6.31 -8.33
CA LEU A 42 -9.99 6.93 -7.28
C LEU A 42 -8.52 6.91 -7.70
N GLY A 43 -7.68 7.57 -6.94
CA GLY A 43 -6.26 7.72 -7.24
C GLY A 43 -5.41 6.47 -7.00
N SER A 44 -4.14 6.69 -6.78
CA SER A 44 -3.16 5.64 -6.52
C SER A 44 -3.37 4.97 -5.16
N VAL A 45 -2.94 3.72 -5.05
CA VAL A 45 -2.94 2.97 -3.79
C VAL A 45 -1.53 3.00 -3.19
N PHE A 46 -1.41 3.49 -1.97
CA PHE A 46 -0.18 3.50 -1.19
C PHE A 46 -0.26 2.42 -0.12
N ILE A 47 0.57 1.39 -0.23
CA ILE A 47 0.64 0.29 0.75
C ILE A 47 1.67 0.65 1.81
N ASN A 48 1.35 0.39 3.09
CA ASN A 48 2.20 0.74 4.23
C ASN A 48 2.63 2.23 4.21
N PRO A 49 1.67 3.18 4.11
CA PRO A 49 1.98 4.59 3.85
C PRO A 49 2.81 5.25 4.94
N TYR A 50 2.82 4.65 6.14
CA TYR A 50 3.54 5.18 7.32
C TYR A 50 4.80 4.38 7.66
N ASP A 51 5.17 3.42 6.86
CA ASP A 51 6.34 2.52 7.04
C ASP A 51 6.34 1.69 8.35
N VAL A 52 5.28 1.78 9.12
CA VAL A 52 5.11 1.08 10.41
C VAL A 52 3.83 0.23 10.48
N ALA A 53 3.02 0.25 9.43
CA ALA A 53 1.71 -0.39 9.39
C ALA A 53 1.54 -1.28 8.14
N PRO A 54 2.28 -2.39 8.03
CA PRO A 54 2.41 -3.19 6.80
C PRO A 54 1.10 -3.82 6.30
N LEU A 55 0.08 -3.90 7.16
CA LEU A 55 -1.24 -4.44 6.80
C LEU A 55 -2.28 -3.36 6.55
N THR A 56 -1.81 -2.18 6.16
CA THR A 56 -2.67 -1.05 5.80
C THR A 56 -2.33 -0.49 4.43
N ALA A 57 -3.27 0.21 3.84
CA ALA A 57 -3.06 1.01 2.65
C ALA A 57 -3.88 2.29 2.72
N VAL A 58 -3.58 3.24 1.86
CA VAL A 58 -4.41 4.42 1.62
C VAL A 58 -4.67 4.51 0.12
N ILE A 59 -5.93 4.68 -0.27
CA ILE A 59 -6.31 4.98 -1.64
C ILE A 59 -6.46 6.49 -1.75
N ASP A 60 -5.59 7.13 -2.51
CA ASP A 60 -5.68 8.54 -2.82
C ASP A 60 -7.03 8.86 -3.48
N ARG A 61 -7.68 9.92 -3.04
CA ARG A 61 -8.95 10.37 -3.62
C ARG A 61 -8.80 11.22 -4.88
N ALA A 62 -7.56 11.50 -5.31
CA ALA A 62 -7.24 12.33 -6.47
C ALA A 62 -7.99 13.68 -6.49
N GLY A 63 -8.12 14.31 -5.32
CA GLY A 63 -8.83 15.60 -5.15
C GLY A 63 -10.35 15.50 -5.24
N LYS A 64 -10.95 14.30 -5.33
CA LYS A 64 -12.41 14.14 -5.36
C LYS A 64 -13.02 14.39 -3.98
N ASP A 65 -14.15 15.09 -3.94
CA ASP A 65 -14.99 15.21 -2.74
C ASP A 65 -15.95 14.02 -2.69
N ILE A 66 -15.54 12.99 -1.96
CA ILE A 66 -16.27 11.72 -1.80
C ILE A 66 -16.88 11.63 -0.41
N LYS A 67 -18.08 11.04 -0.31
CA LYS A 67 -18.86 10.91 0.93
C LYS A 67 -19.40 9.49 1.09
N ASP A 68 -19.93 9.19 2.28
CA ASP A 68 -20.57 7.91 2.60
C ASP A 68 -19.70 6.70 2.22
N ILE A 69 -18.44 6.77 2.63
CA ILE A 69 -17.42 5.80 2.24
C ILE A 69 -17.55 4.55 3.11
N HIS A 70 -17.69 3.41 2.46
CA HIS A 70 -17.69 2.11 3.09
C HIS A 70 -16.63 1.22 2.45
N VAL A 71 -15.80 0.61 3.28
CA VAL A 71 -14.73 -0.29 2.88
C VAL A 71 -15.05 -1.70 3.36
N ARG A 72 -14.80 -2.69 2.50
CA ARG A 72 -14.87 -4.12 2.83
C ARG A 72 -13.63 -4.82 2.30
N VAL A 73 -12.82 -5.35 3.20
CA VAL A 73 -11.70 -6.25 2.88
C VAL A 73 -12.23 -7.67 2.94
N LEU A 74 -12.16 -8.39 1.82
CA LEU A 74 -12.70 -9.75 1.75
C LEU A 74 -11.78 -10.73 2.49
N GLY A 75 -12.40 -11.66 3.20
CA GLY A 75 -11.69 -12.71 3.91
C GLY A 75 -10.95 -13.66 2.96
N LYS A 76 -9.82 -14.19 3.41
CA LYS A 76 -9.12 -15.26 2.68
C LYS A 76 -10.01 -16.50 2.56
N PRO A 77 -9.93 -17.27 1.47
CA PRO A 77 -10.48 -18.61 1.41
C PRO A 77 -9.99 -19.45 2.60
N ASN A 78 -10.82 -20.35 3.09
CA ASN A 78 -10.49 -21.26 4.18
C ASN A 78 -10.24 -20.63 5.56
N GLY A 79 -11.12 -19.73 5.98
CA GLY A 79 -11.18 -19.22 7.36
C GLY A 79 -10.80 -17.76 7.54
N GLY A 80 -10.68 -17.00 6.49
CA GLY A 80 -10.63 -15.54 6.56
C GLY A 80 -11.99 -14.96 6.92
N ILE A 81 -11.98 -13.78 7.54
CA ILE A 81 -13.17 -13.03 7.93
C ILE A 81 -13.17 -11.73 7.14
N ASP A 82 -14.32 -11.38 6.59
CA ASP A 82 -14.51 -10.07 5.99
C ASP A 82 -14.40 -8.97 7.05
N ILE A 83 -13.66 -7.93 6.74
CA ILE A 83 -13.54 -6.75 7.59
C ILE A 83 -14.25 -5.60 6.88
N ALA A 84 -15.30 -5.07 7.50
CA ALA A 84 -16.09 -4.00 6.89
C ALA A 84 -16.26 -2.83 7.88
N TYR A 85 -16.15 -1.60 7.38
CA TYR A 85 -16.29 -0.40 8.18
C TYR A 85 -16.64 0.82 7.32
N ASN A 86 -17.18 1.85 7.98
CA ASN A 86 -17.38 3.15 7.38
C ASN A 86 -16.17 4.05 7.65
N VAL A 87 -15.77 4.83 6.67
CA VAL A 87 -14.70 5.82 6.81
C VAL A 87 -15.33 7.16 7.15
N SER A 88 -14.96 7.71 8.31
CA SER A 88 -15.42 9.04 8.71
C SER A 88 -14.71 10.14 7.91
N GLU A 89 -15.33 11.31 7.80
CA GLU A 89 -14.72 12.48 7.19
C GLU A 89 -13.38 12.85 7.85
N HIS A 90 -13.30 12.74 9.18
CA HIS A 90 -12.07 12.97 9.92
C HIS A 90 -10.96 11.97 9.52
N ALA A 91 -11.29 10.70 9.34
CA ALA A 91 -10.32 9.70 8.89
C ALA A 91 -9.86 9.97 7.44
N LEU A 92 -10.80 10.36 6.56
CA LEU A 92 -10.49 10.73 5.18
C LEU A 92 -9.52 11.92 5.10
N LEU A 93 -9.71 12.93 5.94
CA LEU A 93 -8.84 14.10 6.01
C LEU A 93 -7.48 13.78 6.62
N ASN A 94 -7.44 13.01 7.70
CA ASN A 94 -6.19 12.67 8.38
C ASN A 94 -5.24 11.82 7.52
N HIS A 95 -5.79 10.97 6.65
CA HIS A 95 -5.01 10.09 5.79
C HIS A 95 -4.84 10.65 4.38
N ASP A 96 -5.44 11.80 4.08
CA ASP A 96 -5.54 12.39 2.73
C ASP A 96 -5.99 11.39 1.66
N GLY A 97 -6.90 10.50 2.07
CA GLY A 97 -7.41 9.42 1.22
C GLY A 97 -8.24 8.41 2.01
N VAL A 98 -8.68 7.36 1.33
CA VAL A 98 -9.47 6.28 1.93
C VAL A 98 -8.55 5.29 2.62
N PRO A 99 -8.53 5.24 3.97
CA PRO A 99 -7.68 4.29 4.68
C PRO A 99 -8.24 2.88 4.56
N ILE A 100 -7.36 1.93 4.26
CA ILE A 100 -7.64 0.50 4.19
C ILE A 100 -6.92 -0.19 5.34
N TRP A 101 -7.67 -0.87 6.20
CA TRP A 101 -7.17 -1.59 7.36
C TRP A 101 -7.52 -3.07 7.29
N GLY A 102 -6.70 -3.91 7.91
CA GLY A 102 -6.98 -5.33 8.04
C GLY A 102 -6.61 -6.16 6.82
N LEU A 103 -5.62 -5.71 6.03
CA LEU A 103 -5.08 -6.52 4.95
C LEU A 103 -4.44 -7.80 5.52
N TYR A 104 -4.63 -8.90 4.83
CA TYR A 104 -3.98 -10.17 5.15
C TYR A 104 -2.53 -10.17 4.65
N PRO A 105 -1.55 -10.54 5.47
CA PRO A 105 -0.14 -10.60 5.07
C PRO A 105 0.10 -11.72 4.06
N ASP A 106 1.11 -11.53 3.20
CA ASP A 106 1.51 -12.46 2.14
C ASP A 106 0.31 -12.92 1.29
N TYR A 107 -0.51 -11.95 0.89
CA TYR A 107 -1.76 -12.24 0.19
C TYR A 107 -2.18 -11.09 -0.73
N LEU A 108 -2.77 -11.46 -1.88
CA LEU A 108 -3.42 -10.51 -2.77
C LEU A 108 -4.85 -10.28 -2.27
N ASN A 109 -5.03 -9.25 -1.46
CA ASN A 109 -6.32 -8.91 -0.86
C ASN A 109 -7.27 -8.34 -1.91
N GLU A 110 -8.53 -8.73 -1.83
CA GLU A 110 -9.61 -8.08 -2.56
C GLU A 110 -10.33 -7.11 -1.63
N VAL A 111 -10.44 -5.85 -2.06
CA VAL A 111 -11.02 -4.75 -1.29
C VAL A 111 -12.11 -4.10 -2.12
N GLU A 112 -13.30 -3.99 -1.56
CA GLU A 112 -14.41 -3.25 -2.14
C GLU A 112 -14.54 -1.89 -1.43
N VAL A 113 -14.61 -0.81 -2.20
CA VAL A 113 -14.83 0.54 -1.70
C VAL A 113 -16.07 1.10 -2.34
N SER A 114 -17.09 1.41 -1.55
CA SER A 114 -18.26 2.14 -2.02
C SER A 114 -18.26 3.55 -1.46
N TYR A 115 -18.68 4.51 -2.28
CA TYR A 115 -18.71 5.92 -1.92
C TYR A 115 -19.73 6.68 -2.78
N VAL A 116 -20.07 7.89 -2.36
CA VAL A 116 -20.88 8.82 -3.14
C VAL A 116 -19.98 9.90 -3.73
N PHE A 117 -20.05 10.11 -5.04
CA PHE A 117 -19.36 11.18 -5.76
C PHE A 117 -20.34 11.88 -6.71
N ASN A 118 -20.44 13.19 -6.63
CA ASN A 118 -21.39 14.01 -7.42
C ASN A 118 -22.86 13.53 -7.29
N GLY A 119 -23.24 13.01 -6.12
CA GLY A 119 -24.58 12.48 -5.86
C GLY A 119 -24.84 11.06 -6.37
N GLU A 120 -23.87 10.44 -7.03
CA GLU A 120 -23.96 9.06 -7.51
C GLU A 120 -23.19 8.09 -6.60
N LYS A 121 -23.81 6.95 -6.30
CA LYS A 121 -23.14 5.87 -5.56
C LYS A 121 -22.27 5.06 -6.51
N LYS A 122 -20.99 4.96 -6.15
CA LYS A 122 -20.00 4.15 -6.88
C LYS A 122 -19.49 3.02 -6.03
N VAL A 123 -19.09 1.93 -6.67
CA VAL A 123 -18.47 0.77 -6.03
C VAL A 123 -17.26 0.37 -6.86
N GLU A 124 -16.11 0.33 -6.24
CA GLU A 124 -14.85 -0.06 -6.88
C GLU A 124 -14.20 -1.25 -6.18
N LYS A 125 -13.47 -2.04 -6.95
CA LYS A 125 -12.77 -3.21 -6.46
C LYS A 125 -11.27 -3.05 -6.68
N TYR A 126 -10.50 -3.31 -5.63
CA TYR A 126 -9.05 -3.19 -5.60
C TYR A 126 -8.41 -4.54 -5.27
N LYS A 127 -7.29 -4.83 -5.91
CA LYS A 127 -6.42 -5.97 -5.57
C LYS A 127 -5.13 -5.43 -4.99
N ILE A 128 -4.95 -5.63 -3.69
CA ILE A 128 -3.83 -5.07 -2.92
C ILE A 128 -2.99 -6.20 -2.34
N TYR A 129 -1.77 -6.38 -2.84
CA TYR A 129 -0.85 -7.35 -2.25
C TYR A 129 -0.15 -6.74 -1.04
N ALA A 130 -0.42 -7.30 0.13
CA ALA A 130 0.32 -6.95 1.35
C ALA A 130 1.50 -7.92 1.54
N GLN A 131 2.67 -7.35 1.77
CA GLN A 131 3.90 -8.12 2.00
C GLN A 131 3.79 -9.01 3.24
N PRO A 132 4.56 -10.10 3.33
CA PRO A 132 4.65 -10.89 4.55
C PRO A 132 5.21 -10.02 5.68
N ILE A 133 4.64 -10.18 6.88
CA ILE A 133 5.22 -9.58 8.08
C ILE A 133 6.49 -10.34 8.42
N VAL A 134 7.59 -9.61 8.47
CA VAL A 134 8.90 -10.14 8.80
C VAL A 134 9.34 -9.55 10.12
N THR A 135 9.57 -10.41 11.11
CA THR A 135 10.22 -10.04 12.36
C THR A 135 11.70 -10.40 12.30
N TYR A 136 12.53 -9.51 12.80
CA TYR A 136 13.95 -9.74 12.92
C TYR A 136 14.29 -9.98 14.40
N SER A 137 14.93 -11.11 14.69
CA SER A 137 15.70 -11.31 15.91
C SER A 137 17.16 -10.99 15.63
N ARG A 138 17.97 -10.82 16.67
CA ARG A 138 19.38 -10.44 16.56
C ARG A 138 20.17 -11.32 15.55
N ASP A 139 19.79 -12.57 15.38
CA ASP A 139 20.51 -13.55 14.56
C ASP A 139 19.67 -14.19 13.44
N TYR A 140 18.35 -14.01 13.42
CA TYR A 140 17.47 -14.70 12.47
C TYR A 140 16.33 -13.81 11.98
N ARG A 141 16.01 -14.00 10.69
CA ARG A 141 14.82 -13.46 10.07
C ARG A 141 13.67 -14.44 10.21
N PHE A 142 12.62 -14.05 10.91
CA PHE A 142 11.39 -14.82 11.01
C PHE A 142 10.35 -14.26 10.05
N SER A 143 9.87 -15.09 9.11
CA SER A 143 8.87 -14.71 8.12
C SER A 143 7.43 -15.02 8.56
N HIS A 144 7.21 -15.43 9.80
CA HIS A 144 5.90 -15.88 10.24
C HIS A 144 5.55 -15.34 11.62
N MET A 145 4.35 -14.76 11.72
CA MET A 145 3.69 -14.64 13.03
C MET A 145 3.47 -16.02 13.60
N GLN A 146 3.42 -16.14 14.92
CA GLN A 146 3.18 -17.41 15.58
C GLN A 146 1.93 -18.09 15.01
N LYS A 147 2.09 -19.31 14.53
CA LYS A 147 0.97 -20.16 14.10
C LYS A 147 0.37 -20.82 15.32
N MET A 148 -0.83 -20.39 15.70
CA MET A 148 -1.59 -21.09 16.73
C MET A 148 -2.32 -22.28 16.13
N LYS A 149 -2.16 -23.46 16.75
CA LYS A 149 -2.96 -24.64 16.46
C LYS A 149 -4.06 -24.76 17.51
N VAL A 150 -5.28 -24.46 17.13
CA VAL A 150 -6.44 -24.66 18.01
C VAL A 150 -6.69 -26.15 18.17
N LYS A 151 -6.57 -26.66 19.39
CA LYS A 151 -6.81 -28.07 19.71
C LYS A 151 -8.27 -28.37 20.05
N LYS A 152 -8.92 -27.43 20.74
CA LYS A 152 -10.32 -27.54 21.16
C LYS A 152 -10.88 -26.13 21.35
N VAL A 153 -12.13 -25.94 20.93
CA VAL A 153 -12.89 -24.71 21.16
C VAL A 153 -14.14 -25.07 21.95
N ASP A 154 -14.32 -24.47 23.09
CA ASP A 154 -15.58 -24.55 23.80
C ASP A 154 -16.65 -23.80 23.01
N PRO A 155 -17.85 -24.38 22.80
CA PRO A 155 -18.92 -23.75 22.05
C PRO A 155 -19.29 -22.33 22.51
N ALA A 156 -19.18 -22.06 23.82
CA ALA A 156 -19.43 -20.73 24.42
C ALA A 156 -18.44 -19.67 23.95
N PHE A 157 -17.28 -20.07 23.42
CA PHE A 157 -16.20 -19.17 22.99
C PHE A 157 -15.92 -19.21 21.47
N LYS A 158 -16.72 -19.97 20.71
CA LYS A 158 -16.48 -20.23 19.27
C LYS A 158 -16.35 -18.96 18.42
N ASN A 159 -17.03 -17.89 18.80
CA ASN A 159 -17.08 -16.63 18.03
C ASN A 159 -16.39 -15.47 18.75
N ARG A 160 -15.46 -15.74 19.65
CA ARG A 160 -14.71 -14.69 20.36
C ARG A 160 -13.33 -14.50 19.77
N LEU A 161 -12.90 -13.25 19.70
CA LEU A 161 -11.53 -12.89 19.41
C LEU A 161 -10.74 -12.80 20.71
N TYR A 162 -9.53 -13.34 20.73
CA TYR A 162 -8.62 -13.29 21.86
C TYR A 162 -7.37 -12.53 21.47
N LEU A 163 -7.06 -11.47 22.23
CA LEU A 163 -5.79 -10.79 22.14
C LEU A 163 -4.79 -11.51 23.04
N ILE A 164 -3.75 -12.09 22.45
CA ILE A 164 -2.66 -12.72 23.19
C ILE A 164 -1.47 -11.78 23.10
N ASN A 165 -1.06 -11.24 24.26
CA ASN A 165 0.19 -10.53 24.36
C ASN A 165 1.31 -11.53 24.58
N ASN A 166 2.23 -11.63 23.64
CA ASN A 166 3.41 -12.48 23.75
C ASN A 166 4.62 -11.60 24.08
N THR A 167 4.86 -11.40 25.36
CA THR A 167 6.11 -10.80 25.82
C THR A 167 7.22 -11.82 25.72
N ILE A 168 8.11 -11.65 24.77
CA ILE A 168 9.39 -12.38 24.74
C ILE A 168 10.26 -11.73 25.83
N THR A 169 10.41 -12.39 26.94
CA THR A 169 11.38 -12.04 27.99
C THR A 169 12.75 -12.59 27.63
#